data_e3a51b218e008aa476bf1a151600c9e2
#
_entry.id   e3a51b218e008aa476bf1a151600c9e2
#
_cell.length_a   1.000
_cell.length_b   1.000
_cell.length_c   1.000
_cell.angle_alpha   90.00
_cell.angle_beta   90.00
_cell.angle_gamma   90.00
#
_symmetry.space_group_name_H-M   'P 1'
#
loop_
_entity.id
_entity.type
_entity.pdbx_description
1 polymer ?
#
loop_
_entity_poly.entity_id
_entity_poly.type
_entity_poly.pdbx_seq_one_letter_code
_entity_poly.pdbx_strand_id
1 'polypeptide(L)'
;MSKFPMTVSGEATLREELERLKKVDRPRITAAIAEAREHGDLKENAEYHAAREQQSFNEGRIMEIEGKLSNAQVIDVTEIAHSGKVIFGTTIDLLNLETDEAVTYRIVGEDEADAKQNLISVGSPIARALIGKEEGDTVLVRAPGGDIEYEIDQVRHI
;
A
#
# COMPACT_ATOMS: atom_id res chain seq x y z
N MET A 1 3.36 18.32 -8.98
CA MET A 1 3.42 17.35 -7.86
C MET A 1 2.81 16.05 -8.27
N SER A 2 3.53 14.95 -8.01
CA SER A 2 2.97 13.64 -8.28
C SER A 2 1.89 13.32 -7.25
N LYS A 3 0.81 12.71 -7.72
CA LYS A 3 -0.26 12.26 -6.85
C LYS A 3 -0.07 10.78 -6.52
N PHE A 4 -0.46 10.39 -5.32
CA PHE A 4 -0.41 9.00 -4.89
C PHE A 4 -1.79 8.36 -5.11
N PRO A 5 -1.91 7.42 -6.06
CA PRO A 5 -3.19 6.74 -6.24
C PRO A 5 -3.46 5.80 -5.05
N MET A 6 -4.69 5.82 -4.58
CA MET A 6 -5.15 4.98 -3.47
C MET A 6 -6.54 4.47 -3.78
N THR A 7 -6.84 3.26 -3.29
CA THR A 7 -8.22 2.80 -3.26
C THR A 7 -8.93 3.45 -2.07
N VAL A 8 -10.26 3.38 -2.05
CA VAL A 8 -11.05 3.90 -0.93
C VAL A 8 -10.63 3.22 0.38
N SER A 9 -10.45 1.90 0.36
CA SER A 9 -10.03 1.16 1.56
C SER A 9 -8.61 1.50 2.00
N GLY A 10 -7.71 1.77 1.05
CA GLY A 10 -6.34 2.17 1.35
C GLY A 10 -6.29 3.52 2.04
N GLU A 11 -7.08 4.48 1.58
CA GLU A 11 -7.19 5.77 2.24
C GLU A 11 -7.71 5.61 3.66
N ALA A 12 -8.77 4.83 3.85
CA ALA A 12 -9.35 4.60 5.18
C ALA A 12 -8.33 3.99 6.14
N THR A 13 -7.57 3.02 5.68
CA THR A 13 -6.52 2.36 6.49
C THR A 13 -5.45 3.35 6.93
N LEU A 14 -4.98 4.20 6.01
CA LEU A 14 -3.97 5.21 6.35
C LEU A 14 -4.52 6.24 7.34
N ARG A 15 -5.77 6.66 7.19
CA ARG A 15 -6.38 7.60 8.13
C ARG A 15 -6.55 7.00 9.52
N GLU A 16 -6.89 5.73 9.61
CA GLU A 16 -6.98 5.03 10.89
C GLU A 16 -5.61 4.91 11.55
N GLU A 17 -4.59 4.58 10.78
CA GLU A 17 -3.22 4.51 11.28
C GLU A 17 -2.77 5.87 11.81
N LEU A 18 -3.01 6.93 11.04
CA LEU A 18 -2.65 8.29 11.43
C LEU A 18 -3.32 8.69 12.74
N GLU A 19 -4.61 8.39 12.88
CA GLU A 19 -5.35 8.68 14.10
C GLU A 19 -4.75 7.95 15.31
N ARG A 20 -4.42 6.67 15.16
CA ARG A 20 -3.81 5.90 16.23
C ARG A 20 -2.44 6.47 16.61
N LEU A 21 -1.61 6.80 15.62
CA LEU A 21 -0.29 7.36 15.87
C LEU A 21 -0.35 8.68 16.64
N LYS A 22 -1.34 9.52 16.34
CA LYS A 22 -1.50 10.83 16.99
C LYS A 22 -2.21 10.76 18.34
N LYS A 23 -3.24 9.93 18.46
CA LYS A 23 -4.12 9.91 19.64
C LYS A 23 -3.76 8.85 20.67
N VAL A 24 -3.10 7.77 20.26
CA VAL A 24 -2.73 6.66 21.14
C VAL A 24 -1.22 6.60 21.33
N ASP A 25 -0.46 6.44 20.25
CA ASP A 25 0.98 6.22 20.35
C ASP A 25 1.74 7.46 20.80
N ARG A 26 1.41 8.63 20.26
CA ARG A 26 2.11 9.87 20.64
C ARG A 26 1.97 10.18 22.14
N PRO A 27 0.77 10.16 22.75
CA PRO A 27 0.65 10.38 24.19
C PRO A 27 1.33 9.30 25.02
N ARG A 28 1.27 8.04 24.59
CA ARG A 28 1.93 6.94 25.29
C ARG A 28 3.45 7.13 25.31
N ILE A 29 4.01 7.52 24.18
CA ILE A 29 5.46 7.75 24.06
C ILE A 29 5.87 8.97 24.88
N THR A 30 5.08 10.05 24.85
CA THR A 30 5.34 11.24 25.67
C THR A 30 5.36 10.89 27.16
N ALA A 31 4.43 10.06 27.60
CA ALA A 31 4.39 9.58 28.99
C ALA A 31 5.60 8.71 29.31
N ALA A 32 6.04 7.85 28.39
CA ALA A 32 7.22 7.01 28.57
C ALA A 32 8.50 7.84 28.71
N ILE A 33 8.61 8.93 27.93
CA ILE A 33 9.73 9.85 28.02
C ILE A 33 9.76 10.52 29.40
N ALA A 34 8.60 11.01 29.86
CA ALA A 34 8.49 11.66 31.17
C ALA A 34 8.87 10.72 32.30
N GLU A 35 8.39 9.48 32.24
CA GLU A 35 8.72 8.45 33.24
C GLU A 35 10.23 8.14 33.24
N ALA A 36 10.80 7.96 32.06
CA ALA A 36 12.23 7.66 31.93
C ALA A 36 13.11 8.78 32.49
N ARG A 37 12.69 10.03 32.32
CA ARG A 37 13.43 11.19 32.84
C ARG A 37 13.47 11.21 34.38
N GLU A 38 12.50 10.63 35.03
CA GLU A 38 12.44 10.54 36.49
C GLU A 38 13.55 9.64 37.07
N HIS A 39 14.12 8.75 36.24
CA HIS A 39 15.20 7.84 36.66
C HIS A 39 16.57 8.50 36.74
N GLY A 40 16.69 9.79 36.42
CA GLY A 40 17.89 10.58 36.62
C GLY A 40 18.70 10.84 35.35
N ASP A 41 19.93 10.31 35.27
CA ASP A 41 20.87 10.64 34.20
C ASP A 41 20.34 10.31 32.81
N LEU A 42 20.14 11.34 31.97
CA LEU A 42 19.61 11.17 30.61
C LEU A 42 20.64 10.58 29.66
N LYS A 43 21.93 10.86 29.88
CA LYS A 43 22.98 10.44 28.96
C LYS A 43 23.17 8.91 28.93
N GLU A 44 23.02 8.25 30.05
CA GLU A 44 23.20 6.80 30.19
C GLU A 44 21.88 6.06 30.39
N ASN A 45 20.76 6.76 30.30
CA ASN A 45 19.44 6.21 30.54
C ASN A 45 18.93 5.51 29.27
N ALA A 46 19.03 4.17 29.23
CA ALA A 46 18.64 3.38 28.11
C ALA A 46 17.12 3.49 27.81
N GLU A 47 16.29 3.60 28.84
CA GLU A 47 14.85 3.74 28.69
C GLU A 47 14.48 5.07 28.04
N TYR A 48 15.18 6.13 28.44
CA TYR A 48 15.00 7.45 27.83
C TYR A 48 15.38 7.45 26.36
N HIS A 49 16.53 6.87 26.01
CA HIS A 49 16.98 6.80 24.62
C HIS A 49 16.04 5.95 23.77
N ALA A 50 15.55 4.82 24.29
CA ALA A 50 14.59 3.99 23.57
C ALA A 50 13.27 4.73 23.32
N ALA A 51 12.78 5.47 24.32
CA ALA A 51 11.54 6.23 24.18
C ALA A 51 11.70 7.38 23.17
N ARG A 52 12.84 8.05 23.16
CA ARG A 52 13.15 9.10 22.19
C ARG A 52 13.24 8.54 20.77
N GLU A 53 13.81 7.35 20.61
CA GLU A 53 13.87 6.68 19.32
C GLU A 53 12.47 6.34 18.82
N GLN A 54 11.60 5.79 19.68
CA GLN A 54 10.20 5.55 19.35
C GLN A 54 9.48 6.82 18.94
N GLN A 55 9.74 7.94 19.62
CA GLN A 55 9.17 9.23 19.27
C GLN A 55 9.56 9.63 17.85
N SER A 56 10.85 9.47 17.53
CA SER A 56 11.37 9.82 16.21
C SER A 56 10.67 9.00 15.09
N PHE A 57 10.55 7.70 15.29
CA PHE A 57 9.86 6.84 14.32
C PHE A 57 8.37 7.18 14.20
N ASN A 58 7.72 7.45 15.34
CA ASN A 58 6.30 7.78 15.34
C ASN A 58 6.03 9.09 14.60
N GLU A 59 6.81 10.14 14.90
CA GLU A 59 6.65 11.43 14.22
C GLU A 59 7.01 11.33 12.74
N GLY A 60 8.03 10.56 12.39
CA GLY A 60 8.41 10.32 11.01
C GLY A 60 7.28 9.63 10.22
N ARG A 61 6.65 8.63 10.81
CA ARG A 61 5.53 7.93 10.18
C ARG A 61 4.32 8.85 10.02
N ILE A 62 4.03 9.68 11.01
CA ILE A 62 2.95 10.68 10.94
C ILE A 62 3.18 11.61 9.75
N MET A 63 4.39 12.15 9.63
CA MET A 63 4.72 13.06 8.52
C MET A 63 4.60 12.37 7.16
N GLU A 64 5.05 11.12 7.07
CA GLU A 64 4.95 10.33 5.85
C GLU A 64 3.49 10.13 5.43
N ILE A 65 2.63 9.71 6.37
CA ILE A 65 1.21 9.49 6.08
C ILE A 65 0.52 10.80 5.71
N GLU A 66 0.79 11.86 6.45
CA GLU A 66 0.19 13.18 6.16
C GLU A 66 0.60 13.68 4.78
N GLY A 67 1.85 13.46 4.40
CA GLY A 67 2.32 13.80 3.06
C GLY A 67 1.61 13.01 1.97
N LYS A 68 1.43 11.71 2.17
CA LYS A 68 0.73 10.85 1.22
C LYS A 68 -0.74 11.23 1.10
N LEU A 69 -1.41 11.46 2.22
CA LEU A 69 -2.83 11.84 2.21
C LEU A 69 -3.05 13.20 1.58
N SER A 70 -2.13 14.15 1.76
CA SER A 70 -2.26 15.48 1.16
C SER A 70 -2.10 15.46 -0.36
N ASN A 71 -1.43 14.44 -0.90
CA ASN A 71 -1.23 14.26 -2.34
C ASN A 71 -2.00 13.06 -2.89
N ALA A 72 -2.95 12.54 -2.12
CA ALA A 72 -3.68 11.34 -2.53
C ALA A 72 -4.64 11.62 -3.67
N GLN A 73 -4.71 10.69 -4.60
CA GLN A 73 -5.77 10.59 -5.59
C GLN A 73 -6.54 9.33 -5.26
N VAL A 74 -7.70 9.48 -4.62
CA VAL A 74 -8.53 8.36 -4.21
C VAL A 74 -9.41 7.95 -5.39
N ILE A 75 -9.29 6.69 -5.79
CA ILE A 75 -10.02 6.15 -6.93
C ILE A 75 -10.96 5.05 -6.44
N ASP A 76 -12.26 5.28 -6.65
CA ASP A 76 -13.28 4.28 -6.40
C ASP A 76 -13.65 3.64 -7.73
N VAL A 77 -13.08 2.48 -8.01
CA VAL A 77 -13.29 1.80 -9.27
C VAL A 77 -14.75 1.35 -9.48
N THR A 78 -15.50 1.19 -8.39
CA THR A 78 -16.93 0.82 -8.48
C THR A 78 -17.77 1.94 -9.06
N GLU A 79 -17.28 3.18 -9.02
CA GLU A 79 -17.96 4.35 -9.60
C GLU A 79 -17.57 4.59 -11.05
N ILE A 80 -16.62 3.82 -11.60
CA ILE A 80 -16.14 3.96 -12.97
C ILE A 80 -16.84 2.92 -13.84
N ALA A 81 -17.34 3.33 -15.00
CA ALA A 81 -18.02 2.45 -15.93
C ALA A 81 -17.10 1.32 -16.40
N HIS A 82 -17.60 0.10 -16.39
CA HIS A 82 -16.86 -1.08 -16.83
C HIS A 82 -16.58 -0.99 -18.33
N SER A 83 -15.31 -1.07 -18.72
CA SER A 83 -14.89 -0.99 -20.12
C SER A 83 -14.11 -2.21 -20.59
N GLY A 84 -13.81 -3.15 -19.68
CA GLY A 84 -12.93 -4.28 -19.96
C GLY A 84 -11.45 -3.95 -19.95
N LYS A 85 -11.11 -2.68 -19.72
CA LYS A 85 -9.73 -2.22 -19.70
C LYS A 85 -9.17 -2.26 -18.28
N VAL A 86 -7.91 -2.66 -18.15
CA VAL A 86 -7.22 -2.68 -16.86
C VAL A 86 -6.85 -1.25 -16.47
N ILE A 87 -7.41 -0.79 -15.37
CA ILE A 87 -7.08 0.51 -14.76
C ILE A 87 -6.76 0.31 -13.29
N PHE A 88 -6.25 1.35 -12.64
CA PHE A 88 -5.98 1.30 -11.20
C PHE A 88 -7.24 0.90 -10.43
N GLY A 89 -7.06 0.01 -9.46
CA GLY A 89 -8.15 -0.44 -8.59
C GLY A 89 -8.92 -1.65 -9.10
N THR A 90 -8.77 -2.04 -10.37
CA THR A 90 -9.48 -3.18 -10.92
C THR A 90 -8.94 -4.51 -10.40
N THR A 91 -9.82 -5.49 -10.37
CA THR A 91 -9.49 -6.89 -10.04
C THR A 91 -9.44 -7.67 -11.34
N ILE A 92 -8.31 -8.34 -11.60
CA ILE A 92 -8.03 -8.96 -12.89
C ILE A 92 -7.90 -10.48 -12.70
N ASP A 93 -8.71 -11.23 -13.43
CA ASP A 93 -8.59 -12.68 -13.49
C ASP A 93 -7.64 -13.01 -14.64
N LEU A 94 -6.56 -13.71 -14.33
CA LEU A 94 -5.51 -14.07 -15.28
C LEU A 94 -5.38 -15.57 -15.41
N LEU A 95 -5.01 -16.02 -16.61
CA LEU A 95 -4.66 -17.41 -16.86
C LEU A 95 -3.18 -17.47 -17.26
N ASN A 96 -2.41 -18.24 -16.51
CA ASN A 96 -1.00 -18.50 -16.86
C ASN A 96 -1.00 -19.48 -18.02
N LEU A 97 -0.51 -19.03 -19.19
CA LEU A 97 -0.58 -19.83 -20.41
C LEU A 97 0.39 -21.01 -20.44
N GLU A 98 1.40 -21.03 -19.55
CA GLU A 98 2.33 -22.13 -19.46
C GLU A 98 1.82 -23.26 -18.57
N THR A 99 1.15 -22.89 -17.45
CA THR A 99 0.74 -23.87 -16.42
C THR A 99 -0.77 -24.10 -16.42
N ASP A 100 -1.54 -23.31 -17.14
CA ASP A 100 -3.00 -23.31 -17.13
C ASP A 100 -3.60 -22.97 -15.76
N GLU A 101 -2.82 -22.37 -14.86
CA GLU A 101 -3.30 -21.96 -13.55
C GLU A 101 -3.95 -20.57 -13.63
N ALA A 102 -5.10 -20.44 -12.98
CA ALA A 102 -5.79 -19.18 -12.85
C ALA A 102 -5.30 -18.45 -11.60
N VAL A 103 -5.12 -17.13 -11.70
CA VAL A 103 -4.77 -16.28 -10.56
C VAL A 103 -5.55 -14.98 -10.67
N THR A 104 -5.92 -14.40 -9.54
CA THR A 104 -6.62 -13.14 -9.48
C THR A 104 -5.79 -12.14 -8.70
N TYR A 105 -5.55 -10.97 -9.31
CA TYR A 105 -4.83 -9.87 -8.67
C TYR A 105 -5.68 -8.63 -8.67
N ARG A 106 -5.47 -7.78 -7.68
CA ARG A 106 -6.03 -6.42 -7.65
C ARG A 106 -4.90 -5.42 -7.64
N ILE A 107 -5.01 -4.39 -8.49
CA ILE A 107 -4.02 -3.32 -8.56
C ILE A 107 -4.39 -2.25 -7.55
N VAL A 108 -3.48 -2.02 -6.60
CA VAL A 108 -3.69 -1.10 -5.48
C VAL A 108 -2.53 -0.10 -5.37
N GLY A 109 -2.63 0.84 -4.43
CA GLY A 109 -1.55 1.77 -4.13
C GLY A 109 -0.37 1.05 -3.47
N GLU A 110 0.80 1.71 -3.48
CA GLU A 110 2.02 1.13 -2.93
C GLU A 110 1.89 0.70 -1.48
N ASP A 111 1.15 1.46 -0.67
CA ASP A 111 0.97 1.18 0.75
C ASP A 111 -0.02 0.05 1.03
N GLU A 112 -0.80 -0.32 0.03
CA GLU A 112 -1.83 -1.35 0.17
C GLU A 112 -1.37 -2.72 -0.31
N ALA A 113 -0.23 -2.79 -1.00
CA ALA A 113 0.25 -4.02 -1.62
C ALA A 113 0.50 -5.10 -0.58
N ASP A 114 0.00 -6.31 -0.86
CA ASP A 114 0.14 -7.46 0.00
C ASP A 114 0.08 -8.73 -0.85
N ALA A 115 1.22 -9.35 -1.06
CA ALA A 115 1.33 -10.55 -1.88
C ALA A 115 0.45 -11.70 -1.38
N LYS A 116 0.24 -11.80 -0.08
CA LYS A 116 -0.58 -12.85 0.51
C LYS A 116 -2.06 -12.73 0.15
N GLN A 117 -2.51 -11.51 -0.12
CA GLN A 117 -3.89 -11.23 -0.50
C GLN A 117 -4.02 -10.97 -2.00
N ASN A 118 -2.95 -11.19 -2.77
CA ASN A 118 -2.91 -10.91 -4.22
C ASN A 118 -3.20 -9.44 -4.55
N LEU A 119 -2.79 -8.54 -3.65
CA LEU A 119 -2.86 -7.10 -3.87
C LEU A 119 -1.50 -6.65 -4.41
N ILE A 120 -1.48 -6.21 -5.65
CA ILE A 120 -0.22 -5.82 -6.31
C ILE A 120 -0.14 -4.30 -6.43
N SER A 121 1.07 -3.79 -6.17
CA SER A 121 1.33 -2.35 -6.29
C SER A 121 1.22 -1.90 -7.74
N VAL A 122 0.64 -0.73 -7.94
CA VAL A 122 0.52 -0.08 -9.25
C VAL A 122 1.88 0.07 -9.94
N GLY A 123 2.96 0.20 -9.15
CA GLY A 123 4.31 0.31 -9.68
C GLY A 123 5.03 -1.02 -9.93
N SER A 124 4.42 -2.15 -9.57
CA SER A 124 5.04 -3.47 -9.76
C SER A 124 5.16 -3.83 -11.24
N PRO A 125 6.11 -4.70 -11.59
CA PRO A 125 6.27 -5.12 -13.00
C PRO A 125 5.02 -5.74 -13.59
N ILE A 126 4.30 -6.56 -12.83
CA ILE A 126 3.07 -7.19 -13.31
C ILE A 126 1.95 -6.16 -13.52
N ALA A 127 1.78 -5.21 -12.59
CA ALA A 127 0.77 -4.17 -12.75
C ALA A 127 1.07 -3.28 -13.95
N ARG A 128 2.33 -2.93 -14.15
CA ARG A 128 2.76 -2.12 -15.30
C ARG A 128 2.50 -2.82 -16.63
N ALA A 129 2.67 -4.14 -16.65
CA ALA A 129 2.41 -4.91 -17.87
C ALA A 129 0.91 -4.98 -18.18
N LEU A 130 0.06 -4.99 -17.15
CA LEU A 130 -1.38 -5.14 -17.28
C LEU A 130 -2.12 -3.84 -17.57
N ILE A 131 -1.72 -2.74 -16.95
CA ILE A 131 -2.41 -1.45 -17.09
C ILE A 131 -2.49 -1.02 -18.54
N GLY A 132 -3.70 -0.68 -18.99
CA GLY A 132 -3.97 -0.28 -20.37
C GLY A 132 -4.33 -1.43 -21.29
N LYS A 133 -4.18 -2.67 -20.85
CA LYS A 133 -4.60 -3.85 -21.60
C LYS A 133 -6.07 -4.12 -21.36
N GLU A 134 -6.65 -5.02 -22.15
CA GLU A 134 -8.08 -5.32 -22.13
C GLU A 134 -8.34 -6.81 -21.95
N GLU A 135 -9.57 -7.13 -21.57
CA GLU A 135 -10.02 -8.52 -21.55
C GLU A 135 -9.74 -9.20 -22.91
N GLY A 136 -9.18 -10.39 -22.85
CA GLY A 136 -8.79 -11.14 -24.04
C GLY A 136 -7.34 -10.93 -24.47
N ASP A 137 -6.68 -9.89 -23.98
CA ASP A 137 -5.28 -9.62 -24.34
C ASP A 137 -4.34 -10.62 -23.67
N THR A 138 -3.24 -10.92 -24.34
CA THR A 138 -2.13 -11.69 -23.80
C THR A 138 -1.02 -10.71 -23.42
N VAL A 139 -0.47 -10.86 -22.20
CA VAL A 139 0.61 -10.01 -21.73
C VAL A 139 1.79 -10.83 -21.26
N LEU A 140 3.00 -10.33 -21.56
CA LEU A 140 4.23 -10.91 -21.08
C LEU A 140 4.71 -10.12 -19.87
N VAL A 141 4.81 -10.81 -18.72
CA VAL A 141 5.33 -10.22 -17.50
C VAL A 141 6.76 -10.68 -17.29
N ARG A 142 7.67 -9.72 -17.27
CA ARG A 142 9.09 -10.01 -17.03
C ARG A 142 9.37 -9.98 -15.55
N ALA A 143 9.64 -11.16 -14.98
CA ALA A 143 9.91 -11.32 -13.56
C ALA A 143 11.32 -11.85 -13.35
N PRO A 144 11.91 -11.65 -12.14
CA PRO A 144 13.27 -12.14 -11.85
C PRO A 144 13.42 -13.65 -12.02
N GLY A 145 12.37 -14.42 -11.79
CA GLY A 145 12.37 -15.87 -11.95
C GLY A 145 12.12 -16.37 -13.39
N GLY A 146 11.96 -15.43 -14.33
CA GLY A 146 11.66 -15.74 -15.73
C GLY A 146 10.41 -15.02 -16.21
N ASP A 147 10.22 -15.01 -17.51
CA ASP A 147 9.05 -14.37 -18.13
C ASP A 147 7.84 -15.27 -18.02
N ILE A 148 6.70 -14.67 -17.70
CA ILE A 148 5.42 -15.39 -17.58
C ILE A 148 4.42 -14.74 -18.52
N GLU A 149 3.76 -15.56 -19.35
CA GLU A 149 2.75 -15.09 -20.27
C GLU A 149 1.36 -15.37 -19.68
N TYR A 150 0.55 -14.31 -19.56
CA TYR A 150 -0.81 -14.40 -19.04
C TYR A 150 -1.82 -13.96 -20.08
N GLU A 151 -2.98 -14.61 -20.05
CA GLU A 151 -4.15 -14.12 -20.76
C GLU A 151 -5.08 -13.42 -19.77
N ILE A 152 -5.57 -12.23 -20.12
CA ILE A 152 -6.54 -11.50 -19.31
C ILE A 152 -7.91 -12.08 -19.58
N ASP A 153 -8.46 -12.80 -18.60
CA ASP A 153 -9.77 -13.42 -18.73
C ASP A 153 -10.87 -12.41 -18.45
N GLN A 154 -10.80 -11.73 -17.32
CA GLN A 154 -11.84 -10.79 -16.91
C GLN A 154 -11.24 -9.64 -16.12
N VAL A 155 -11.79 -8.43 -16.33
CA VAL A 155 -11.43 -7.23 -15.56
C VAL A 155 -12.69 -6.78 -14.81
N ARG A 156 -12.61 -6.78 -13.47
CA ARG A 156 -13.77 -6.50 -12.61
C ARG A 156 -13.59 -5.22 -11.81
N HIS A 157 -14.67 -4.45 -11.73
CA HIS A 157 -14.74 -3.21 -10.93
C HIS A 157 -15.43 -3.49 -9.60
N ILE A 158 -14.74 -4.14 -8.71
CA ILE A 158 -15.29 -4.54 -7.40
C ILE A 158 -14.49 -4.05 -6.22
#